data_44289675da0b8b531a444c1753737480
#
_entry.id   44289675da0b8b531a444c1753737480
#
_cell.length_a   1.000
_cell.length_b   1.000
_cell.length_c   1.000
_cell.angle_alpha   90.00
_cell.angle_beta   90.00
_cell.angle_gamma   90.00
#
_symmetry.space_group_name_H-M   'P 1'
#
loop_
_entity.id
_entity.type
_entity.pdbx_description
1 polymer ?
#
loop_
_entity_poly.entity_id
_entity_poly.type
_entity_poly.pdbx_seq_one_letter_code
_entity_poly.pdbx_strand_id
1 'polypeptide(L)'
;MSSTTLNPSEISELIKTRIEQFKLGAEARNEGTIISVSDGIVRIHGLADVMQGEMIELPNDTYALALNLERDSVGAVVLGEYAHLREGDAAKTTGRILEVPVGPELLGRVVDSLGAPIDGKGPLNAKLSSPIEKVAPGVIWRKSVDQPVQTGYKSVDSMIPIGRGQRELIIGDRQTGKTALAIDTIINQKGTGVKCIYVAIGQKQSSIANVVRKLEELDAMAHTIVVAASASDSAAMQYLAPYSGCAMGEYFRDRGEDALIIYDDLTKQAWAYRQISLLLKRPPGREAYPGDVFYLHSRLLERAARVNEEYVEKHTKGAVKGKTGSLTALPVIETQAGDVSAFVPTNVISITDGQIFLETDLFNAGIRPAVNAGVSVSRVGGAAQTKLIKKLSGGVKLALAQYRELAAFSQFASDLDAATRAQLERGQRVTELMKQKQYVPLSIAQLAISLYAAEKGYLDDLPIAQILPFEKGLHDYFASNCADWVKAANDKADWNDQIEATLKNGIAEFKKTGSW
;
A
#
# COMPACT_ATOMS: atom_id res chain seq x y z
N MET A 1 -48.41 27.83 61.62
CA MET A 1 -47.22 27.41 60.92
C MET A 1 -46.66 26.19 61.67
N SER A 2 -46.97 25.00 61.20
CA SER A 2 -46.47 23.77 61.83
C SER A 2 -45.08 23.47 61.22
N SER A 3 -44.06 23.56 62.02
CA SER A 3 -42.72 23.11 61.72
C SER A 3 -42.71 21.55 61.68
N THR A 4 -42.68 21.01 60.47
CA THR A 4 -42.48 19.56 60.29
C THR A 4 -41.01 19.27 60.59
N THR A 5 -40.72 18.83 61.76
CA THR A 5 -39.43 18.23 62.16
C THR A 5 -39.33 16.86 61.46
N LEU A 6 -38.48 16.75 60.46
CA LEU A 6 -38.19 15.48 59.80
C LEU A 6 -37.63 14.48 60.81
N ASN A 7 -38.17 13.28 60.80
CA ASN A 7 -37.74 12.19 61.66
C ASN A 7 -36.33 11.67 61.23
N PRO A 8 -35.47 11.23 62.16
CA PRO A 8 -34.12 10.73 61.78
C PRO A 8 -34.14 9.60 60.75
N SER A 9 -35.20 8.80 60.67
CA SER A 9 -35.39 7.77 59.63
C SER A 9 -35.66 8.35 58.26
N GLU A 10 -36.45 9.46 58.17
CA GLU A 10 -36.72 10.14 56.90
C GLU A 10 -35.48 10.88 56.35
N ILE A 11 -34.67 11.41 57.25
CA ILE A 11 -33.37 12.00 56.86
C ILE A 11 -32.43 10.92 56.35
N SER A 12 -32.42 9.72 56.96
CA SER A 12 -31.60 8.59 56.51
C SER A 12 -32.04 8.04 55.17
N GLU A 13 -33.34 7.99 54.89
CA GLU A 13 -33.87 7.60 53.56
C GLU A 13 -33.60 8.67 52.49
N LEU A 14 -33.73 9.95 52.83
CA LEU A 14 -33.38 11.05 51.94
C LEU A 14 -31.87 11.05 51.57
N ILE A 15 -31.02 10.72 52.53
CA ILE A 15 -29.58 10.59 52.30
C ILE A 15 -29.29 9.34 51.46
N LYS A 16 -29.95 8.20 51.71
CA LYS A 16 -29.83 7.01 50.88
C LYS A 16 -30.28 7.27 49.44
N THR A 17 -31.44 7.88 49.26
CA THR A 17 -31.96 8.22 47.94
C THR A 17 -31.03 9.22 47.18
N ARG A 18 -30.44 10.19 47.89
CA ARG A 18 -29.43 11.06 47.30
C ARG A 18 -28.11 10.36 47.00
N ILE A 19 -27.69 9.40 47.81
CA ILE A 19 -26.48 8.59 47.52
C ILE A 19 -26.73 7.65 46.34
N GLU A 20 -27.92 7.09 46.20
CA GLU A 20 -28.32 6.28 45.04
C GLU A 20 -28.43 7.15 43.77
N GLN A 21 -28.96 8.37 43.85
CA GLN A 21 -28.96 9.34 42.78
C GLN A 21 -27.54 9.83 42.45
N PHE A 22 -26.62 9.89 43.43
CA PHE A 22 -25.21 10.22 43.20
C PHE A 22 -24.47 9.07 42.54
N LYS A 23 -24.84 7.82 42.75
CA LYS A 23 -24.32 6.67 42.02
C LYS A 23 -24.81 6.64 40.55
N LEU A 24 -26.03 7.08 40.31
CA LEU A 24 -26.53 7.34 38.95
C LEU A 24 -25.81 8.51 38.30
N GLY A 25 -25.34 9.51 39.04
CA GLY A 25 -24.51 10.58 38.55
C GLY A 25 -23.07 10.18 38.18
N ALA A 26 -22.60 9.00 38.60
CA ALA A 26 -21.31 8.46 38.13
C ALA A 26 -21.41 7.83 36.72
N GLU A 27 -22.58 7.34 36.33
CA GLU A 27 -22.86 6.96 34.95
C GLU A 27 -23.01 8.19 34.03
N ALA A 28 -23.46 9.33 34.58
CA ALA A 28 -23.60 10.59 33.81
C ALA A 28 -22.28 11.22 33.38
N ARG A 29 -21.11 10.80 33.90
CA ARG A 29 -19.79 11.27 33.45
C ARG A 29 -19.40 10.74 32.06
N ASN A 30 -20.03 9.67 31.61
CA ASN A 30 -19.81 9.05 30.31
C ASN A 30 -20.83 9.49 29.25
N GLU A 31 -21.71 10.41 29.60
CA GLU A 31 -22.68 11.03 28.69
C GLU A 31 -22.33 12.50 28.44
N GLY A 32 -22.49 12.91 27.20
CA GLY A 32 -22.33 14.29 26.76
C GLY A 32 -23.45 14.72 25.84
N THR A 33 -23.44 15.98 25.46
CA THR A 33 -24.44 16.57 24.57
C THR A 33 -23.77 17.18 23.36
N ILE A 34 -24.29 16.93 22.18
CA ILE A 34 -23.81 17.55 20.93
C ILE A 34 -24.13 19.05 20.97
N ILE A 35 -23.11 19.89 20.88
CA ILE A 35 -23.24 21.35 20.87
C ILE A 35 -23.15 21.96 19.47
N SER A 36 -22.60 21.23 18.50
CA SER A 36 -22.63 21.60 17.09
C SER A 36 -22.36 20.42 16.19
N VAL A 37 -22.96 20.43 15.00
CA VAL A 37 -22.72 19.47 13.90
C VAL A 37 -22.37 20.26 12.65
N SER A 38 -21.24 19.97 12.03
CA SER A 38 -20.83 20.60 10.77
C SER A 38 -19.95 19.67 9.95
N ASP A 39 -20.36 19.38 8.72
CA ASP A 39 -19.58 18.62 7.74
C ASP A 39 -18.99 17.29 8.26
N GLY A 40 -19.79 16.54 9.05
CA GLY A 40 -19.37 15.27 9.65
C GLY A 40 -18.48 15.41 10.88
N ILE A 41 -18.28 16.62 11.40
CA ILE A 41 -17.65 16.87 12.69
C ILE A 41 -18.73 17.20 13.72
N VAL A 42 -18.64 16.57 14.88
CA VAL A 42 -19.47 16.88 16.04
C VAL A 42 -18.61 17.43 17.17
N ARG A 43 -19.07 18.50 17.80
CA ARG A 43 -18.52 18.95 19.09
C ARG A 43 -19.48 18.54 20.19
N ILE A 44 -18.94 17.92 21.21
CA ILE A 44 -19.69 17.31 22.29
C ILE A 44 -19.23 17.97 23.60
N HIS A 45 -20.15 18.47 24.37
CA HIS A 45 -19.88 18.96 25.74
C HIS A 45 -20.01 17.80 26.72
N GLY A 46 -19.13 17.70 27.67
CA GLY A 46 -19.05 16.58 28.59
C GLY A 46 -18.05 15.52 28.14
N LEU A 47 -18.30 14.23 28.42
CA LEU A 47 -17.41 13.11 28.10
C LEU A 47 -16.00 13.26 28.73
N ALA A 48 -15.96 13.58 30.04
CA ALA A 48 -14.70 13.91 30.72
C ALA A 48 -13.65 12.79 30.69
N ASP A 49 -14.08 11.53 30.58
CA ASP A 49 -13.22 10.35 30.63
C ASP A 49 -12.92 9.74 29.24
N VAL A 50 -13.35 10.40 28.15
CA VAL A 50 -13.12 9.89 26.76
C VAL A 50 -11.64 9.88 26.42
N MET A 51 -11.19 8.82 25.77
CA MET A 51 -9.82 8.68 25.26
C MET A 51 -9.71 9.15 23.81
N GLN A 52 -8.53 9.60 23.42
CA GLN A 52 -8.26 9.89 22.01
C GLN A 52 -8.33 8.60 21.19
N GLY A 53 -9.06 8.62 20.07
CA GLY A 53 -9.27 7.44 19.23
C GLY A 53 -10.37 6.49 19.74
N GLU A 54 -11.09 6.89 20.80
CA GLU A 54 -12.24 6.15 21.30
C GLU A 54 -13.46 6.36 20.41
N MET A 55 -14.27 5.32 20.25
CA MET A 55 -15.59 5.42 19.64
C MET A 55 -16.59 6.03 20.58
N ILE A 56 -17.33 7.00 20.10
CA ILE A 56 -18.44 7.65 20.79
C ILE A 56 -19.73 7.19 20.09
N GLU A 57 -20.66 6.67 20.87
CA GLU A 57 -21.99 6.30 20.39
C GLU A 57 -22.88 7.55 20.30
N LEU A 58 -23.54 7.72 19.16
CA LEU A 58 -24.46 8.78 18.83
C LEU A 58 -25.84 8.19 18.49
N PRO A 59 -26.90 8.98 18.37
CA PRO A 59 -28.22 8.48 18.02
C PRO A 59 -28.25 7.66 16.73
N ASN A 60 -29.19 6.72 16.64
CA ASN A 60 -29.44 5.84 15.49
C ASN A 60 -28.26 4.93 15.13
N ASP A 61 -27.61 4.33 16.15
CA ASP A 61 -26.47 3.42 15.99
C ASP A 61 -25.31 4.04 15.16
N THR A 62 -25.20 5.37 15.23
CA THR A 62 -24.10 6.11 14.59
C THR A 62 -22.93 6.22 15.56
N TYR A 63 -21.72 6.16 15.06
CA TYR A 63 -20.51 6.30 15.85
C TYR A 63 -19.68 7.48 15.39
N ALA A 64 -18.93 8.07 16.32
CA ALA A 64 -17.92 9.08 16.00
C ALA A 64 -16.58 8.69 16.64
N LEU A 65 -15.50 9.17 16.05
CA LEU A 65 -14.15 8.96 16.54
C LEU A 65 -13.65 10.23 17.25
N ALA A 66 -13.28 10.14 18.52
CA ALA A 66 -12.72 11.24 19.30
C ALA A 66 -11.33 11.62 18.79
N LEU A 67 -11.16 12.86 18.31
CA LEU A 67 -9.89 13.34 17.75
C LEU A 67 -9.30 14.54 18.49
N ASN A 68 -10.13 15.46 19.00
CA ASN A 68 -9.71 16.61 19.79
C ASN A 68 -10.31 16.50 21.19
N LEU A 69 -9.43 16.45 22.18
CA LEU A 69 -9.82 16.47 23.58
C LEU A 69 -9.50 17.87 24.14
N GLU A 70 -10.52 18.67 24.33
CA GLU A 70 -10.43 20.01 24.93
C GLU A 70 -10.96 19.93 26.37
N ARG A 71 -10.73 20.97 27.18
CA ARG A 71 -11.11 20.98 28.59
C ARG A 71 -12.60 20.74 28.82
N ASP A 72 -13.44 21.38 28.00
CA ASP A 72 -14.89 21.40 28.20
C ASP A 72 -15.66 20.77 27.02
N SER A 73 -14.96 20.30 25.99
CA SER A 73 -15.56 19.71 24.79
C SER A 73 -14.67 18.69 24.11
N VAL A 74 -15.31 17.80 23.36
CA VAL A 74 -14.65 16.81 22.52
C VAL A 74 -15.01 17.07 21.07
N GLY A 75 -14.01 17.21 20.22
CA GLY A 75 -14.19 17.23 18.77
C GLY A 75 -14.06 15.81 18.21
N ALA A 76 -15.13 15.32 17.60
CA ALA A 76 -15.17 13.98 17.04
C ALA A 76 -15.63 14.00 15.59
N VAL A 77 -15.13 13.03 14.80
CA VAL A 77 -15.52 12.85 13.40
C VAL A 77 -16.51 11.70 13.29
N VAL A 78 -17.65 11.93 12.63
CA VAL A 78 -18.70 10.92 12.46
C VAL A 78 -18.28 9.87 11.44
N LEU A 79 -18.49 8.60 11.80
CA LEU A 79 -18.17 7.43 10.98
C LEU A 79 -19.40 7.00 10.17
N GLY A 80 -19.74 7.73 9.11
CA GLY A 80 -20.88 7.44 8.26
C GLY A 80 -21.80 8.64 8.03
N GLU A 81 -23.09 8.38 7.89
CA GLU A 81 -24.12 9.39 7.66
C GLU A 81 -24.37 10.22 8.92
N TYR A 82 -24.46 11.54 8.78
CA TYR A 82 -24.60 12.47 9.90
C TYR A 82 -25.79 13.44 9.77
N ALA A 83 -26.53 13.37 8.65
CA ALA A 83 -27.63 14.31 8.37
C ALA A 83 -28.78 14.26 9.40
N HIS A 84 -28.89 13.19 10.14
CA HIS A 84 -29.92 13.01 11.18
C HIS A 84 -29.52 13.57 12.56
N LEU A 85 -28.23 13.87 12.77
CA LEU A 85 -27.72 14.39 14.05
C LEU A 85 -28.08 15.84 14.24
N ARG A 86 -28.42 16.21 15.49
CA ARG A 86 -28.84 17.56 15.88
C ARG A 86 -28.11 18.04 17.13
N GLU A 87 -28.04 19.34 17.26
CA GLU A 87 -27.64 19.97 18.52
C GLU A 87 -28.62 19.57 19.65
N GLY A 88 -28.09 19.23 20.81
CA GLY A 88 -28.86 18.73 21.92
C GLY A 88 -28.96 17.20 22.00
N ASP A 89 -28.56 16.47 20.97
CA ASP A 89 -28.53 15.01 20.98
C ASP A 89 -27.52 14.49 22.01
N ALA A 90 -27.84 13.33 22.60
CA ALA A 90 -26.97 12.66 23.57
C ALA A 90 -25.81 11.94 22.85
N ALA A 91 -24.64 11.95 23.48
CA ALA A 91 -23.48 11.20 23.06
C ALA A 91 -22.93 10.39 24.24
N LYS A 92 -22.46 9.17 23.99
CA LYS A 92 -21.94 8.27 25.04
C LYS A 92 -20.57 7.72 24.71
N THR A 93 -19.68 7.69 25.71
CA THR A 93 -18.41 6.98 25.56
C THR A 93 -18.66 5.48 25.53
N THR A 94 -17.90 4.77 24.68
CA THR A 94 -18.00 3.30 24.59
C THR A 94 -16.91 2.58 25.38
N GLY A 95 -15.85 3.29 25.78
CA GLY A 95 -14.65 2.70 26.37
C GLY A 95 -13.86 1.84 25.38
N ARG A 96 -14.19 1.90 24.08
CA ARG A 96 -13.61 1.04 23.03
C ARG A 96 -12.87 1.87 21.98
N ILE A 97 -11.65 1.48 21.74
CA ILE A 97 -10.87 2.02 20.59
C ILE A 97 -11.43 1.40 19.31
N LEU A 98 -11.39 2.14 18.22
CA LEU A 98 -11.88 1.68 16.93
C LEU A 98 -11.10 0.46 16.45
N GLU A 99 -11.83 -0.61 16.18
CA GLU A 99 -11.31 -1.89 15.67
C GLU A 99 -11.99 -2.27 14.36
N VAL A 100 -11.28 -3.06 13.56
CA VAL A 100 -11.81 -3.64 12.31
C VAL A 100 -11.67 -5.16 12.32
N PRO A 101 -12.56 -5.88 11.60
CA PRO A 101 -12.43 -7.32 11.44
C PRO A 101 -11.12 -7.65 10.72
N VAL A 102 -10.48 -8.72 11.15
CA VAL A 102 -9.25 -9.24 10.54
C VAL A 102 -9.33 -10.76 10.42
N GLY A 103 -8.68 -11.31 9.42
CA GLY A 103 -8.63 -12.76 9.25
C GLY A 103 -8.68 -13.20 7.79
N PRO A 104 -8.53 -14.51 7.54
CA PRO A 104 -8.59 -15.06 6.19
C PRO A 104 -9.98 -14.95 5.56
N GLU A 105 -11.02 -14.74 6.36
CA GLU A 105 -12.42 -14.57 5.92
C GLU A 105 -12.63 -13.31 5.06
N LEU A 106 -11.69 -12.35 5.13
CA LEU A 106 -11.71 -11.15 4.31
C LEU A 106 -11.09 -11.35 2.92
N LEU A 107 -10.36 -12.44 2.69
CA LEU A 107 -9.80 -12.72 1.37
C LEU A 107 -10.92 -12.92 0.34
N GLY A 108 -10.78 -12.30 -0.82
CA GLY A 108 -11.80 -12.31 -1.88
C GLY A 108 -12.95 -11.33 -1.68
N ARG A 109 -12.90 -10.49 -0.62
CA ARG A 109 -13.97 -9.57 -0.27
C ARG A 109 -13.59 -8.11 -0.54
N VAL A 110 -14.62 -7.30 -0.76
CA VAL A 110 -14.52 -5.84 -0.82
C VAL A 110 -15.24 -5.27 0.40
N VAL A 111 -14.52 -4.50 1.19
CA VAL A 111 -15.01 -3.92 2.44
C VAL A 111 -14.81 -2.41 2.46
N ASP A 112 -15.57 -1.72 3.29
CA ASP A 112 -15.38 -0.30 3.58
C ASP A 112 -14.24 -0.07 4.61
N SER A 113 -14.05 1.17 5.02
CA SER A 113 -13.02 1.57 5.99
C SER A 113 -13.26 1.04 7.41
N LEU A 114 -14.44 0.57 7.72
CA LEU A 114 -14.80 -0.06 9.01
C LEU A 114 -14.78 -1.58 8.92
N GLY A 115 -14.47 -2.14 7.74
CA GLY A 115 -14.48 -3.57 7.48
C GLY A 115 -15.86 -4.16 7.20
N ALA A 116 -16.87 -3.34 6.97
CA ALA A 116 -18.20 -3.82 6.54
C ALA A 116 -18.16 -4.23 5.06
N PRO A 117 -18.73 -5.38 4.67
CA PRO A 117 -18.73 -5.85 3.29
C PRO A 117 -19.64 -4.99 2.41
N ILE A 118 -19.11 -4.58 1.25
CA ILE A 118 -19.83 -3.77 0.25
C ILE A 118 -19.91 -4.45 -1.12
N ASP A 119 -19.53 -5.71 -1.21
CA ASP A 119 -19.46 -6.51 -2.44
C ASP A 119 -20.74 -7.29 -2.77
N GLY A 120 -21.79 -7.18 -1.95
CA GLY A 120 -23.04 -7.92 -2.12
C GLY A 120 -22.94 -9.44 -1.88
N LYS A 121 -21.79 -9.94 -1.41
CA LYS A 121 -21.55 -11.37 -1.14
C LYS A 121 -22.01 -11.83 0.26
N GLY A 122 -22.85 -11.03 0.93
CA GLY A 122 -23.37 -11.32 2.26
C GLY A 122 -22.43 -10.93 3.41
N PRO A 123 -22.83 -11.15 4.67
CA PRO A 123 -22.08 -10.74 5.86
C PRO A 123 -20.73 -11.45 5.97
N LEU A 124 -19.77 -10.81 6.63
CA LEU A 124 -18.50 -11.40 7.01
C LEU A 124 -18.63 -12.21 8.30
N ASN A 125 -18.13 -13.43 8.29
CA ASN A 125 -18.06 -14.28 9.49
C ASN A 125 -16.69 -14.16 10.18
N ALA A 126 -16.09 -12.96 10.17
CA ALA A 126 -14.83 -12.71 10.84
C ALA A 126 -14.98 -12.87 12.36
N LYS A 127 -14.10 -13.68 12.94
CA LYS A 127 -14.13 -14.00 14.37
C LYS A 127 -13.21 -13.12 15.21
N LEU A 128 -12.32 -12.39 14.55
CA LEU A 128 -11.27 -11.60 15.16
C LEU A 128 -11.38 -10.15 14.73
N SER A 129 -11.09 -9.25 15.66
CA SER A 129 -10.93 -7.82 15.39
C SER A 129 -9.54 -7.36 15.81
N SER A 130 -9.14 -6.20 15.31
CA SER A 130 -7.86 -5.60 15.61
C SER A 130 -7.97 -4.07 15.61
N PRO A 131 -7.39 -3.39 16.60
CA PRO A 131 -7.33 -1.94 16.59
C PRO A 131 -6.72 -1.41 15.29
N ILE A 132 -7.32 -0.37 14.73
CA ILE A 132 -6.81 0.23 13.48
C ILE A 132 -5.49 0.97 13.70
N GLU A 133 -5.30 1.56 14.89
CA GLU A 133 -4.05 2.21 15.27
C GLU A 133 -3.26 1.31 16.22
N LYS A 134 -2.03 0.99 15.83
CA LYS A 134 -1.07 0.19 16.59
C LYS A 134 0.32 0.78 16.48
N VAL A 135 1.11 0.53 17.50
CA VAL A 135 2.54 0.84 17.47
C VAL A 135 3.26 -0.12 16.51
N ALA A 136 4.12 0.43 15.67
CA ALA A 136 4.95 -0.36 14.76
C ALA A 136 5.89 -1.33 15.51
N PRO A 137 6.28 -2.46 14.91
CA PRO A 137 7.28 -3.34 15.51
C PRO A 137 8.57 -2.60 15.84
N GLY A 138 9.04 -2.72 17.08
CA GLY A 138 10.31 -2.11 17.52
C GLY A 138 11.53 -2.72 16.84
N VAL A 139 12.67 -2.06 16.95
CA VAL A 139 13.94 -2.40 16.25
C VAL A 139 14.36 -3.85 16.51
N ILE A 140 14.26 -4.34 17.73
CA ILE A 140 14.67 -5.71 18.11
C ILE A 140 13.81 -6.80 17.47
N TRP A 141 12.60 -6.48 17.03
CA TRP A 141 11.66 -7.40 16.41
C TRP A 141 11.77 -7.45 14.89
N ARG A 142 12.57 -6.53 14.30
CA ARG A 142 12.73 -6.46 12.85
C ARG A 142 13.85 -7.40 12.38
N LYS A 143 13.59 -8.02 11.23
CA LYS A 143 14.58 -8.80 10.48
C LYS A 143 14.98 -8.06 9.21
N SER A 144 16.19 -8.23 8.75
CA SER A 144 16.66 -7.65 7.49
C SER A 144 15.80 -8.14 6.31
N VAL A 145 15.59 -7.24 5.36
CA VAL A 145 14.86 -7.52 4.12
C VAL A 145 15.81 -8.22 3.14
N ASP A 146 15.59 -9.52 2.90
CA ASP A 146 16.46 -10.38 2.09
C ASP A 146 15.68 -11.30 1.13
N GLN A 147 14.36 -11.11 1.02
CA GLN A 147 13.51 -11.87 0.12
C GLN A 147 12.77 -10.93 -0.82
N PRO A 148 12.70 -11.22 -2.14
CA PRO A 148 12.04 -10.36 -3.10
C PRO A 148 10.52 -10.44 -3.00
N VAL A 149 9.87 -9.31 -3.33
CA VAL A 149 8.52 -9.25 -3.86
C VAL A 149 8.67 -9.09 -5.37
N GLN A 150 8.34 -10.11 -6.13
CA GLN A 150 8.41 -10.04 -7.60
C GLN A 150 7.21 -9.26 -8.13
N THR A 151 7.48 -8.14 -8.79
CA THR A 151 6.42 -7.33 -9.42
C THR A 151 6.02 -7.90 -10.78
N GLY A 152 6.92 -8.66 -11.41
CA GLY A 152 6.77 -9.14 -12.78
C GLY A 152 7.07 -8.08 -13.84
N TYR A 153 7.56 -6.90 -13.44
CA TYR A 153 8.03 -5.87 -14.35
C TYR A 153 9.55 -5.90 -14.51
N LYS A 154 10.01 -6.01 -15.75
CA LYS A 154 11.45 -6.01 -16.09
C LYS A 154 12.19 -4.82 -15.50
N SER A 155 11.63 -3.63 -15.66
CA SER A 155 12.24 -2.39 -15.18
C SER A 155 12.31 -2.31 -13.65
N VAL A 156 11.32 -2.81 -12.94
CA VAL A 156 11.30 -2.77 -11.47
C VAL A 156 12.19 -3.85 -10.89
N ASP A 157 11.93 -5.12 -11.21
CA ASP A 157 12.62 -6.25 -10.60
C ASP A 157 14.12 -6.27 -10.89
N SER A 158 14.55 -5.69 -12.05
CA SER A 158 15.97 -5.59 -12.37
C SER A 158 16.66 -4.37 -11.77
N MET A 159 16.01 -3.21 -11.72
CA MET A 159 16.67 -1.94 -11.38
C MET A 159 16.30 -1.38 -10.00
N ILE A 160 15.06 -1.62 -9.56
CA ILE A 160 14.47 -1.05 -8.35
C ILE A 160 13.76 -2.17 -7.57
N PRO A 161 14.50 -3.22 -7.15
CA PRO A 161 13.88 -4.40 -6.56
C PRO A 161 13.22 -4.08 -5.22
N ILE A 162 12.07 -4.71 -4.99
CA ILE A 162 11.27 -4.56 -3.78
C ILE A 162 11.43 -5.83 -2.94
N GLY A 163 11.70 -5.67 -1.65
CA GLY A 163 11.82 -6.79 -0.72
C GLY A 163 10.61 -6.93 0.21
N ARG A 164 10.39 -8.13 0.71
CA ARG A 164 9.34 -8.43 1.68
C ARG A 164 9.58 -7.71 3.00
N GLY A 165 8.67 -6.80 3.34
CA GLY A 165 8.78 -5.91 4.50
C GLY A 165 9.33 -4.51 4.19
N GLN A 166 9.64 -4.21 2.93
CA GLN A 166 10.08 -2.89 2.46
C GLN A 166 8.88 -1.96 2.23
N ARG A 167 9.15 -0.65 2.30
CA ARG A 167 8.24 0.43 1.90
C ARG A 167 8.78 1.07 0.63
N GLU A 168 8.16 0.81 -0.50
CA GLU A 168 8.60 1.38 -1.78
C GLU A 168 7.50 2.28 -2.33
N LEU A 169 7.82 3.56 -2.51
CA LEU A 169 6.88 4.57 -2.99
C LEU A 169 6.68 4.45 -4.49
N ILE A 170 5.44 4.48 -4.96
CA ILE A 170 5.09 4.68 -6.37
C ILE A 170 4.63 6.13 -6.53
N ILE A 171 5.37 6.93 -7.27
CA ILE A 171 5.14 8.37 -7.40
C ILE A 171 5.09 8.81 -8.86
N GLY A 172 4.22 9.75 -9.18
CA GLY A 172 4.10 10.33 -10.52
C GLY A 172 2.77 11.05 -10.72
N ASP A 173 2.65 11.72 -11.86
CA ASP A 173 1.45 12.47 -12.19
C ASP A 173 0.23 11.56 -12.45
N ARG A 174 -0.94 12.20 -12.56
CA ARG A 174 -2.17 11.49 -12.89
C ARG A 174 -2.05 10.72 -14.21
N GLN A 175 -2.58 9.49 -14.25
CA GLN A 175 -2.60 8.62 -15.44
C GLN A 175 -1.23 8.16 -15.97
N THR A 176 -0.16 8.20 -15.19
CA THR A 176 1.17 7.68 -15.58
C THR A 176 1.32 6.17 -15.38
N GLY A 177 0.29 5.47 -14.89
CA GLY A 177 0.30 4.01 -14.73
C GLY A 177 0.57 3.52 -13.30
N LYS A 178 0.49 4.38 -12.27
CA LYS A 178 0.71 4.01 -10.85
C LYS A 178 -0.15 2.83 -10.40
N THR A 179 -1.47 2.97 -10.58
CA THR A 179 -2.44 1.90 -10.25
C THR A 179 -2.18 0.63 -11.04
N ALA A 180 -1.80 0.74 -12.33
CA ALA A 180 -1.47 -0.42 -13.16
C ALA A 180 -0.30 -1.22 -12.61
N LEU A 181 0.79 -0.54 -12.26
CA LEU A 181 1.95 -1.16 -11.62
C LEU A 181 1.58 -1.87 -10.32
N ALA A 182 0.74 -1.24 -9.49
CA ALA A 182 0.25 -1.81 -8.24
C ALA A 182 -0.60 -3.07 -8.46
N ILE A 183 -1.54 -3.04 -9.41
CA ILE A 183 -2.43 -4.18 -9.71
C ILE A 183 -1.64 -5.34 -10.31
N ASP A 184 -0.72 -5.08 -11.23
CA ASP A 184 0.13 -6.13 -11.81
C ASP A 184 1.01 -6.80 -10.74
N THR A 185 1.49 -6.03 -9.75
CA THR A 185 2.21 -6.58 -8.62
C THR A 185 1.33 -7.54 -7.79
N ILE A 186 0.05 -7.20 -7.58
CA ILE A 186 -0.92 -8.11 -6.92
C ILE A 186 -1.14 -9.38 -7.75
N ILE A 187 -1.36 -9.24 -9.05
CA ILE A 187 -1.59 -10.37 -9.97
C ILE A 187 -0.41 -11.34 -9.93
N ASN A 188 0.81 -10.79 -9.90
CA ASN A 188 2.03 -11.60 -9.86
C ASN A 188 2.26 -12.33 -8.52
N GLN A 189 1.49 -12.02 -7.47
CA GLN A 189 1.57 -12.76 -6.21
C GLN A 189 0.76 -14.07 -6.21
N LYS A 190 0.02 -14.37 -7.28
CA LYS A 190 -0.72 -15.63 -7.42
C LYS A 190 0.22 -16.82 -7.25
N GLY A 191 -0.10 -17.69 -6.29
CA GLY A 191 0.70 -18.89 -6.01
C GLY A 191 1.96 -18.68 -5.16
N THR A 192 2.33 -17.45 -4.81
CA THR A 192 3.50 -17.14 -3.96
C THR A 192 3.24 -17.27 -2.46
N GLY A 193 1.98 -17.37 -2.06
CA GLY A 193 1.56 -17.37 -0.66
C GLY A 193 1.38 -15.97 -0.05
N VAL A 194 1.79 -14.92 -0.73
CA VAL A 194 1.64 -13.52 -0.28
C VAL A 194 0.16 -13.11 -0.30
N LYS A 195 -0.34 -12.57 0.79
CA LYS A 195 -1.69 -12.00 0.90
C LYS A 195 -1.65 -10.53 0.52
N CYS A 196 -2.55 -10.11 -0.34
CA CYS A 196 -2.57 -8.74 -0.85
C CYS A 196 -3.72 -7.93 -0.24
N ILE A 197 -3.47 -6.68 0.07
CA ILE A 197 -4.46 -5.72 0.51
C ILE A 197 -4.38 -4.50 -0.43
N TYR A 198 -5.47 -4.23 -1.15
CA TYR A 198 -5.57 -3.04 -1.99
C TYR A 198 -6.49 -2.02 -1.32
N VAL A 199 -5.94 -0.89 -0.94
CA VAL A 199 -6.68 0.20 -0.29
C VAL A 199 -6.92 1.31 -1.29
N ALA A 200 -8.16 1.44 -1.75
CA ALA A 200 -8.60 2.51 -2.64
C ALA A 200 -9.06 3.72 -1.81
N ILE A 201 -8.41 4.87 -1.99
CA ILE A 201 -8.65 6.06 -1.18
C ILE A 201 -9.08 7.22 -2.09
N GLY A 202 -10.28 7.74 -1.88
CA GLY A 202 -10.79 8.91 -2.61
C GLY A 202 -10.89 8.71 -4.13
N GLN A 203 -10.99 7.46 -4.60
CA GLN A 203 -11.15 7.13 -6.00
C GLN A 203 -12.62 7.12 -6.42
N LYS A 204 -12.87 7.29 -7.71
CA LYS A 204 -14.22 7.12 -8.26
C LYS A 204 -14.69 5.68 -8.08
N GLN A 205 -15.93 5.46 -7.71
CA GLN A 205 -16.52 4.11 -7.57
C GLN A 205 -16.34 3.25 -8.82
N SER A 206 -16.49 3.85 -10.01
CA SER A 206 -16.26 3.16 -11.28
C SER A 206 -14.81 2.66 -11.45
N SER A 207 -13.84 3.40 -10.95
CA SER A 207 -12.42 2.99 -10.97
C SER A 207 -12.19 1.81 -10.04
N ILE A 208 -12.75 1.86 -8.83
CA ILE A 208 -12.67 0.75 -7.86
C ILE A 208 -13.31 -0.50 -8.42
N ALA A 209 -14.52 -0.39 -9.00
CA ALA A 209 -15.22 -1.50 -9.65
C ALA A 209 -14.40 -2.12 -10.80
N ASN A 210 -13.70 -1.29 -11.60
CA ASN A 210 -12.83 -1.78 -12.66
C ASN A 210 -11.62 -2.56 -12.12
N VAL A 211 -11.03 -2.10 -11.01
CA VAL A 211 -9.92 -2.81 -10.34
C VAL A 211 -10.40 -4.16 -9.82
N VAL A 212 -11.52 -4.20 -9.10
CA VAL A 212 -12.09 -5.45 -8.55
C VAL A 212 -12.38 -6.44 -9.68
N ARG A 213 -13.08 -6.00 -10.74
CA ARG A 213 -13.37 -6.84 -11.90
C ARG A 213 -12.08 -7.38 -12.54
N LYS A 214 -11.03 -6.55 -12.67
CA LYS A 214 -9.77 -7.00 -13.27
C LYS A 214 -9.07 -8.04 -12.39
N LEU A 215 -9.08 -7.88 -11.07
CA LEU A 215 -8.55 -8.87 -10.13
C LEU A 215 -9.34 -10.18 -10.16
N GLU A 216 -10.67 -10.12 -10.34
CA GLU A 216 -11.53 -11.30 -10.51
C GLU A 216 -11.25 -12.02 -11.83
N GLU A 217 -11.18 -11.30 -12.96
CA GLU A 217 -10.87 -11.85 -14.29
C GLU A 217 -9.54 -12.61 -14.35
N LEU A 218 -8.56 -12.21 -13.51
CA LEU A 218 -7.22 -12.79 -13.47
C LEU A 218 -6.98 -13.71 -12.27
N ASP A 219 -8.05 -14.12 -11.58
CA ASP A 219 -8.03 -14.97 -10.38
C ASP A 219 -7.13 -14.44 -9.26
N ALA A 220 -6.96 -13.13 -9.16
CA ALA A 220 -6.15 -12.50 -8.14
C ALA A 220 -6.95 -12.11 -6.88
N MET A 221 -8.29 -12.07 -6.96
CA MET A 221 -9.13 -11.79 -5.80
C MET A 221 -8.99 -12.85 -4.69
N ALA A 222 -8.75 -14.11 -5.03
CA ALA A 222 -8.65 -15.19 -4.04
C ALA A 222 -7.60 -14.97 -2.94
N HIS A 223 -6.55 -14.18 -3.22
CA HIS A 223 -5.51 -13.82 -2.27
C HIS A 223 -5.49 -12.33 -1.93
N THR A 224 -6.55 -11.59 -2.27
CA THR A 224 -6.63 -10.13 -2.14
C THR A 224 -7.82 -9.70 -1.28
N ILE A 225 -7.61 -8.72 -0.42
CA ILE A 225 -8.63 -7.94 0.29
C ILE A 225 -8.67 -6.56 -0.35
N VAL A 226 -9.86 -6.06 -0.68
CA VAL A 226 -10.02 -4.69 -1.17
C VAL A 226 -10.72 -3.86 -0.09
N VAL A 227 -10.05 -2.79 0.35
CA VAL A 227 -10.62 -1.79 1.28
C VAL A 227 -10.94 -0.54 0.46
N ALA A 228 -12.19 -0.14 0.42
CA ALA A 228 -12.63 0.95 -0.44
C ALA A 228 -13.21 2.12 0.37
N ALA A 229 -12.61 3.29 0.18
CA ALA A 229 -13.17 4.58 0.56
C ALA A 229 -13.23 5.46 -0.69
N SER A 230 -14.40 5.56 -1.29
CA SER A 230 -14.61 6.27 -2.55
C SER A 230 -14.54 7.80 -2.38
N ALA A 231 -14.50 8.52 -3.48
CA ALA A 231 -14.52 9.98 -3.47
C ALA A 231 -15.86 10.56 -2.97
N SER A 232 -16.93 9.77 -2.94
CA SER A 232 -18.23 10.15 -2.37
C SER A 232 -18.35 9.89 -0.88
N ASP A 233 -17.43 9.11 -0.30
CA ASP A 233 -17.44 8.82 1.13
C ASP A 233 -16.87 10.00 1.93
N SER A 234 -17.25 10.07 3.21
CA SER A 234 -16.81 11.16 4.08
C SER A 234 -15.28 11.21 4.22
N ALA A 235 -14.74 12.37 4.57
CA ALA A 235 -13.32 12.54 4.84
C ALA A 235 -12.83 11.57 5.95
N ALA A 236 -13.69 11.25 6.93
CA ALA A 236 -13.40 10.26 7.96
C ALA A 236 -13.11 8.88 7.39
N MET A 237 -13.93 8.40 6.47
CA MET A 237 -13.75 7.09 5.85
C MET A 237 -12.48 7.05 5.01
N GLN A 238 -12.18 8.12 4.25
CA GLN A 238 -10.95 8.21 3.47
C GLN A 238 -9.69 8.30 4.35
N TYR A 239 -9.78 8.94 5.50
CA TYR A 239 -8.71 9.00 6.50
C TYR A 239 -8.43 7.63 7.13
N LEU A 240 -9.48 6.87 7.47
CA LEU A 240 -9.37 5.59 8.19
C LEU A 240 -8.95 4.42 7.29
N ALA A 241 -9.34 4.41 6.01
CA ALA A 241 -9.11 3.29 5.10
C ALA A 241 -7.69 2.72 5.11
N PRO A 242 -6.61 3.53 5.05
CA PRO A 242 -5.24 3.02 5.10
C PRO A 242 -4.90 2.30 6.41
N TYR A 243 -5.38 2.81 7.53
CA TYR A 243 -5.13 2.19 8.84
C TYR A 243 -5.88 0.87 8.99
N SER A 244 -7.11 0.81 8.50
CA SER A 244 -7.92 -0.41 8.47
C SER A 244 -7.27 -1.49 7.62
N GLY A 245 -6.87 -1.14 6.39
CA GLY A 245 -6.13 -2.06 5.52
C GLY A 245 -4.81 -2.53 6.14
N CYS A 246 -4.09 -1.62 6.82
CA CYS A 246 -2.86 -1.95 7.54
C CYS A 246 -3.10 -2.98 8.64
N ALA A 247 -4.14 -2.81 9.46
CA ALA A 247 -4.51 -3.77 10.50
C ALA A 247 -4.85 -5.15 9.93
N MET A 248 -5.52 -5.20 8.76
CA MET A 248 -5.79 -6.46 8.05
C MET A 248 -4.51 -7.13 7.55
N GLY A 249 -3.55 -6.36 7.02
CA GLY A 249 -2.25 -6.88 6.58
C GLY A 249 -1.37 -7.35 7.73
N GLU A 250 -1.37 -6.63 8.84
CA GLU A 250 -0.63 -7.01 10.06
C GLU A 250 -1.08 -8.34 10.64
N TYR A 251 -2.35 -8.70 10.48
CA TYR A 251 -2.86 -9.99 10.92
C TYR A 251 -2.06 -11.14 10.34
N PHE A 252 -1.73 -11.09 9.05
CA PHE A 252 -0.93 -12.12 8.38
C PHE A 252 0.53 -12.05 8.80
N ARG A 253 1.13 -10.85 8.80
CA ARG A 253 2.51 -10.64 9.27
C ARG A 253 2.73 -11.20 10.67
N ASP A 254 1.85 -10.88 11.61
CA ASP A 254 2.00 -11.26 13.02
C ASP A 254 1.82 -12.77 13.25
N ARG A 255 1.35 -13.50 12.22
CA ARG A 255 1.22 -14.97 12.20
C ARG A 255 2.28 -15.70 11.38
N GLY A 256 3.32 -14.98 10.94
CA GLY A 256 4.42 -15.57 10.18
C GLY A 256 4.08 -15.83 8.72
N GLU A 257 3.18 -15.03 8.16
CA GLU A 257 2.85 -14.99 6.74
C GLU A 257 3.36 -13.70 6.10
N ASP A 258 3.40 -13.67 4.77
CA ASP A 258 3.80 -12.49 4.03
C ASP A 258 2.57 -11.78 3.47
N ALA A 259 2.53 -10.46 3.66
CA ALA A 259 1.48 -9.61 3.12
C ALA A 259 2.07 -8.43 2.33
N LEU A 260 1.31 -8.00 1.31
CA LEU A 260 1.58 -6.83 0.49
C LEU A 260 0.39 -5.88 0.61
N ILE A 261 0.64 -4.64 1.00
CA ILE A 261 -0.39 -3.61 1.04
C ILE A 261 -0.09 -2.47 0.08
N ILE A 262 -1.10 -2.06 -0.66
CA ILE A 262 -1.06 -0.94 -1.59
C ILE A 262 -2.01 0.14 -1.10
N TYR A 263 -1.50 1.37 -0.97
CA TYR A 263 -2.30 2.54 -0.59
C TYR A 263 -2.47 3.45 -1.81
N ASP A 264 -3.60 3.37 -2.49
CA ASP A 264 -3.86 4.11 -3.73
C ASP A 264 -5.00 5.14 -3.54
N ASP A 265 -4.73 6.42 -3.15
CA ASP A 265 -3.42 7.02 -2.91
C ASP A 265 -3.38 7.78 -1.57
N LEU A 266 -2.21 7.92 -0.99
CA LEU A 266 -2.00 8.65 0.27
C LEU A 266 -2.10 10.17 0.13
N THR A 267 -2.03 10.72 -1.09
CA THR A 267 -2.30 12.15 -1.34
C THR A 267 -3.72 12.50 -0.92
N LYS A 268 -4.68 11.63 -1.27
CA LYS A 268 -6.09 11.83 -0.92
C LYS A 268 -6.34 11.64 0.57
N GLN A 269 -5.65 10.68 1.21
CA GLN A 269 -5.69 10.58 2.67
C GLN A 269 -5.22 11.88 3.33
N ALA A 270 -4.13 12.48 2.84
CA ALA A 270 -3.64 13.74 3.36
C ALA A 270 -4.66 14.89 3.17
N TRP A 271 -5.37 14.91 2.02
CA TRP A 271 -6.44 15.89 1.79
C TRP A 271 -7.61 15.70 2.75
N ALA A 272 -8.05 14.47 2.97
CA ALA A 272 -9.10 14.15 3.93
C ALA A 272 -8.69 14.58 5.35
N TYR A 273 -7.46 14.29 5.75
CA TYR A 273 -6.94 14.69 7.07
C TYR A 273 -6.82 16.21 7.21
N ARG A 274 -6.41 16.92 6.15
CA ARG A 274 -6.41 18.39 6.11
C ARG A 274 -7.82 18.95 6.31
N GLN A 275 -8.81 18.40 5.61
CA GLN A 275 -10.21 18.81 5.75
C GLN A 275 -10.70 18.62 7.19
N ILE A 276 -10.52 17.44 7.77
CA ILE A 276 -10.90 17.14 9.15
C ILE A 276 -10.22 18.10 10.13
N SER A 277 -8.92 18.34 9.96
CA SER A 277 -8.14 19.21 10.84
C SER A 277 -8.59 20.66 10.80
N LEU A 278 -8.93 21.18 9.61
CA LEU A 278 -9.47 22.54 9.45
C LEU A 278 -10.86 22.68 10.09
N LEU A 279 -11.74 21.68 9.94
CA LEU A 279 -13.06 21.65 10.57
C LEU A 279 -12.96 21.56 12.10
N LEU A 280 -11.96 20.84 12.62
CA LEU A 280 -11.62 20.78 14.05
C LEU A 280 -10.89 22.04 14.55
N LYS A 281 -10.70 23.05 13.68
CA LYS A 281 -10.00 24.31 13.97
C LYS A 281 -8.56 24.14 14.45
N ARG A 282 -7.89 23.08 14.02
CA ARG A 282 -6.45 22.91 14.26
C ARG A 282 -5.67 23.96 13.44
N PRO A 283 -4.58 24.54 13.98
CA PRO A 283 -3.83 25.57 13.25
C PRO A 283 -3.19 24.97 11.98
N PRO A 284 -3.41 25.59 10.81
CA PRO A 284 -2.83 25.13 9.56
C PRO A 284 -1.34 25.50 9.45
N GLY A 285 -0.55 24.61 8.86
CA GLY A 285 0.84 24.84 8.47
C GLY A 285 1.00 25.03 6.95
N ARG A 286 2.12 24.53 6.40
CA ARG A 286 2.42 24.60 4.96
C ARG A 286 1.30 23.95 4.14
N GLU A 287 0.86 24.62 3.07
CA GLU A 287 -0.23 24.18 2.17
C GLU A 287 -1.54 23.85 2.92
N ALA A 288 -1.78 24.54 4.05
CA ALA A 288 -2.90 24.35 4.96
C ALA A 288 -2.98 22.92 5.60
N TYR A 289 -1.94 22.11 5.54
CA TYR A 289 -1.87 20.86 6.27
C TYR A 289 -1.62 21.10 7.76
N PRO A 290 -2.17 20.25 8.66
CA PRO A 290 -1.84 20.31 10.07
C PRO A 290 -0.38 19.91 10.31
N GLY A 291 0.21 20.38 11.41
CA GLY A 291 1.63 20.14 11.73
C GLY A 291 2.02 18.67 11.89
N ASP A 292 1.05 17.81 12.15
CA ASP A 292 1.23 16.37 12.35
C ASP A 292 0.98 15.50 11.09
N VAL A 293 0.85 16.10 9.89
CA VAL A 293 0.63 15.33 8.66
C VAL A 293 1.81 14.41 8.32
N PHE A 294 3.03 14.75 8.71
CA PHE A 294 4.17 13.84 8.61
C PHE A 294 3.94 12.59 9.48
N TYR A 295 3.49 12.79 10.70
CA TYR A 295 3.19 11.71 11.64
C TYR A 295 2.02 10.84 11.18
N LEU A 296 1.04 11.40 10.46
CA LEU A 296 -0.03 10.65 9.80
C LEU A 296 0.52 9.50 8.94
N HIS A 297 1.44 9.82 8.04
CA HIS A 297 2.02 8.82 7.13
C HIS A 297 3.13 7.99 7.78
N SER A 298 3.96 8.58 8.65
CA SER A 298 5.07 7.84 9.27
C SER A 298 4.57 6.73 10.20
N ARG A 299 3.58 7.00 11.08
CA ARG A 299 3.03 5.97 11.96
C ARG A 299 2.29 4.85 11.20
N LEU A 300 1.75 5.14 10.01
CA LEU A 300 1.18 4.14 9.12
C LEU A 300 2.27 3.29 8.46
N LEU A 301 3.22 3.92 7.80
CA LEU A 301 4.23 3.25 6.95
C LEU A 301 5.29 2.51 7.78
N GLU A 302 5.61 2.97 9.00
CA GLU A 302 6.50 2.25 9.90
C GLU A 302 5.96 0.90 10.39
N ARG A 303 4.66 0.68 10.27
CA ARG A 303 4.03 -0.62 10.54
C ARG A 303 4.38 -1.68 9.50
N ALA A 304 4.75 -1.27 8.27
CA ALA A 304 5.31 -2.16 7.27
C ALA A 304 6.74 -2.55 7.67
N ALA A 305 6.95 -3.84 7.89
CA ALA A 305 8.22 -4.38 8.32
C ALA A 305 8.29 -5.89 8.07
N ARG A 306 9.51 -6.42 8.03
CA ARG A 306 9.76 -7.84 8.21
C ARG A 306 10.05 -8.11 9.67
N VAL A 307 9.34 -9.06 10.28
CA VAL A 307 9.48 -9.41 11.69
C VAL A 307 10.18 -10.75 11.85
N ASN A 308 10.93 -10.89 12.97
CA ASN A 308 11.67 -12.09 13.29
C ASN A 308 10.76 -13.19 13.90
N GLU A 309 11.34 -14.36 14.12
CA GLU A 309 10.66 -15.55 14.62
C GLU A 309 10.13 -15.39 16.04
N GLU A 310 10.89 -14.69 16.90
CA GLU A 310 10.50 -14.42 18.30
C GLU A 310 9.26 -13.50 18.39
N TYR A 311 9.18 -12.51 17.49
CA TYR A 311 8.00 -11.65 17.38
C TYR A 311 6.75 -12.47 17.06
N VAL A 312 6.83 -13.35 16.04
CA VAL A 312 5.73 -14.20 15.60
C VAL A 312 5.32 -15.17 16.72
N GLU A 313 6.28 -15.82 17.37
CA GLU A 313 6.01 -16.72 18.49
C GLU A 313 5.29 -16.01 19.65
N LYS A 314 5.74 -14.81 20.01
CA LYS A 314 5.12 -13.99 21.05
C LYS A 314 3.67 -13.61 20.69
N HIS A 315 3.42 -13.11 19.47
CA HIS A 315 2.11 -12.65 19.05
C HIS A 315 1.11 -13.79 18.86
N THR A 316 1.59 -14.97 18.47
CA THR A 316 0.78 -16.19 18.35
C THR A 316 0.69 -16.98 19.65
N LYS A 317 1.25 -16.47 20.76
CA LYS A 317 1.30 -17.16 22.06
C LYS A 317 1.90 -18.56 21.95
N GLY A 318 2.92 -18.72 21.11
CA GLY A 318 3.61 -19.99 20.89
C GLY A 318 2.94 -20.93 19.89
N ALA A 319 1.83 -20.54 19.25
CA ALA A 319 1.14 -21.37 18.27
C ALA A 319 1.93 -21.51 16.95
N VAL A 320 2.72 -20.50 16.58
CA VAL A 320 3.58 -20.51 15.39
C VAL A 320 5.03 -20.31 15.82
N LYS A 321 5.91 -21.24 15.46
CA LYS A 321 7.34 -21.20 15.80
C LYS A 321 8.20 -21.29 14.55
N GLY A 322 9.38 -20.64 14.60
CA GLY A 322 10.38 -20.71 13.54
C GLY A 322 9.95 -20.07 12.20
N LYS A 323 8.95 -19.21 12.22
CA LYS A 323 8.49 -18.46 11.03
C LYS A 323 8.71 -16.98 11.20
N THR A 324 9.11 -16.34 10.13
CA THR A 324 9.14 -14.88 9.99
C THR A 324 7.91 -14.41 9.24
N GLY A 325 7.46 -13.20 9.50
CA GLY A 325 6.37 -12.58 8.76
C GLY A 325 6.79 -11.26 8.15
N SER A 326 6.08 -10.80 7.12
CA SER A 326 6.33 -9.50 6.53
C SER A 326 5.05 -8.77 6.13
N LEU A 327 5.11 -7.45 6.19
CA LEU A 327 4.14 -6.55 5.58
C LEU A 327 4.92 -5.57 4.70
N THR A 328 4.80 -5.72 3.39
CA THR A 328 5.41 -4.84 2.39
C THR A 328 4.41 -3.76 2.02
N ALA A 329 4.83 -2.49 2.00
CA ALA A 329 3.95 -1.38 1.64
C ALA A 329 4.37 -0.75 0.31
N LEU A 330 3.40 -0.56 -0.56
CA LEU A 330 3.50 0.24 -1.79
C LEU A 330 2.56 1.45 -1.68
N PRO A 331 2.96 2.52 -0.99
CA PRO A 331 2.21 3.76 -1.01
C PRO A 331 2.28 4.39 -2.41
N VAL A 332 1.15 4.94 -2.84
CA VAL A 332 1.05 5.71 -4.09
C VAL A 332 0.88 7.18 -3.73
N ILE A 333 1.64 8.04 -4.40
CA ILE A 333 1.53 9.50 -4.31
C ILE A 333 1.28 10.07 -5.69
N GLU A 334 0.32 10.96 -5.80
CA GLU A 334 0.05 11.73 -7.01
C GLU A 334 0.79 13.07 -6.96
N THR A 335 1.61 13.33 -7.99
CA THR A 335 2.25 14.64 -8.20
C THR A 335 1.43 15.49 -9.18
N GLN A 336 1.74 16.78 -9.24
CA GLN A 336 1.22 17.71 -10.23
C GLN A 336 2.39 18.27 -11.03
N ALA A 337 2.36 18.09 -12.35
CA ALA A 337 3.42 18.52 -13.27
C ALA A 337 4.82 18.02 -12.86
N GLY A 338 4.92 16.80 -12.32
CA GLY A 338 6.19 16.21 -11.88
C GLY A 338 6.81 16.83 -10.63
N ASP A 339 6.10 17.71 -9.91
CA ASP A 339 6.66 18.38 -8.72
C ASP A 339 6.76 17.42 -7.53
N VAL A 340 7.95 16.89 -7.32
CA VAL A 340 8.31 16.06 -6.16
C VAL A 340 8.70 16.89 -4.94
N SER A 341 8.83 18.21 -5.08
CA SER A 341 9.21 19.14 -3.99
C SER A 341 8.00 19.62 -3.16
N ALA A 342 6.79 19.29 -3.58
CA ALA A 342 5.57 19.56 -2.84
C ALA A 342 5.59 18.88 -1.46
N PHE A 343 4.73 19.35 -0.55
CA PHE A 343 4.85 18.99 0.87
C PHE A 343 4.59 17.49 1.14
N VAL A 344 3.53 16.92 0.59
CA VAL A 344 3.20 15.50 0.81
C VAL A 344 4.22 14.57 0.13
N PRO A 345 4.61 14.76 -1.16
CA PRO A 345 5.65 13.96 -1.79
C PRO A 345 6.95 13.90 -0.99
N THR A 346 7.50 15.06 -0.58
CA THR A 346 8.75 15.13 0.19
C THR A 346 8.68 14.38 1.51
N ASN A 347 7.56 14.47 2.22
CA ASN A 347 7.33 13.73 3.46
C ASN A 347 7.37 12.22 3.22
N VAL A 348 6.64 11.72 2.24
CA VAL A 348 6.55 10.28 1.99
C VAL A 348 7.85 9.70 1.43
N ILE A 349 8.56 10.44 0.55
CA ILE A 349 9.91 10.05 0.07
C ILE A 349 10.87 9.85 1.26
N SER A 350 10.80 10.72 2.29
CA SER A 350 11.67 10.62 3.45
C SER A 350 11.35 9.43 4.37
N ILE A 351 10.09 8.99 4.41
CA ILE A 351 9.62 7.87 5.25
C ILE A 351 9.92 6.52 4.58
N THR A 352 9.89 6.46 3.24
CA THR A 352 10.00 5.21 2.48
C THR A 352 11.45 4.77 2.24
N ASP A 353 11.62 3.49 1.89
CA ASP A 353 12.92 2.86 1.64
C ASP A 353 13.33 2.96 0.16
N GLY A 354 12.73 3.87 -0.57
CA GLY A 354 12.96 4.15 -1.97
C GLY A 354 11.68 4.58 -2.70
N GLN A 355 11.84 4.87 -4.00
CA GLN A 355 10.72 5.30 -4.85
C GLN A 355 10.86 4.80 -6.29
N ILE A 356 9.73 4.47 -6.89
CA ILE A 356 9.55 4.24 -8.32
C ILE A 356 8.88 5.48 -8.89
N PHE A 357 9.62 6.26 -9.66
CA PHE A 357 9.12 7.47 -10.29
C PHE A 357 8.58 7.18 -11.69
N LEU A 358 7.30 7.46 -11.91
CA LEU A 358 6.63 7.34 -13.21
C LEU A 358 6.52 8.72 -13.86
N GLU A 359 7.18 8.88 -15.00
CA GLU A 359 7.34 10.16 -15.68
C GLU A 359 6.34 10.31 -16.83
N THR A 360 5.69 11.47 -16.90
CA THR A 360 4.69 11.78 -17.93
C THR A 360 5.27 11.78 -19.33
N ASP A 361 6.48 12.32 -19.50
CA ASP A 361 7.13 12.39 -20.82
C ASP A 361 7.46 11.01 -21.36
N LEU A 362 7.94 10.09 -20.52
CA LEU A 362 8.16 8.69 -20.90
C LEU A 362 6.85 8.00 -21.29
N PHE A 363 5.79 8.25 -20.51
CA PHE A 363 4.47 7.69 -20.79
C PHE A 363 3.93 8.15 -22.15
N ASN A 364 4.05 9.44 -22.45
CA ASN A 364 3.62 10.04 -23.70
C ASN A 364 4.49 9.60 -24.90
N ALA A 365 5.78 9.34 -24.65
CA ALA A 365 6.68 8.76 -25.65
C ALA A 365 6.43 7.26 -25.91
N GLY A 366 5.42 6.66 -25.25
CA GLY A 366 5.06 5.25 -25.44
C GLY A 366 5.96 4.26 -24.68
N ILE A 367 6.82 4.73 -23.77
CA ILE A 367 7.62 3.90 -22.89
C ILE A 367 6.75 3.54 -21.69
N ARG A 368 6.25 2.31 -21.65
CA ARG A 368 5.34 1.80 -20.62
C ARG A 368 5.81 0.45 -20.12
N PRO A 369 6.05 0.30 -18.78
CA PRO A 369 5.84 1.30 -17.73
C PRO A 369 6.80 2.49 -17.85
N ALA A 370 6.29 3.67 -17.49
CA ALA A 370 7.02 4.94 -17.64
C ALA A 370 8.03 5.17 -16.49
N VAL A 371 8.76 4.13 -16.11
CA VAL A 371 9.71 4.15 -14.99
C VAL A 371 10.95 4.97 -15.36
N ASN A 372 11.16 6.04 -14.63
CA ASN A 372 12.41 6.80 -14.73
C ASN A 372 13.49 6.15 -13.86
N ALA A 373 14.37 5.34 -14.48
CA ALA A 373 15.44 4.62 -13.79
C ALA A 373 16.54 5.54 -13.18
N GLY A 374 16.62 6.82 -13.59
CA GLY A 374 17.63 7.76 -13.09
C GLY A 374 17.30 8.36 -11.74
N VAL A 375 16.00 8.54 -11.44
CA VAL A 375 15.52 9.13 -10.18
C VAL A 375 14.81 8.09 -9.30
N SER A 376 14.57 6.90 -9.80
CA SER A 376 14.02 5.79 -9.03
C SER A 376 15.13 5.06 -8.29
N VAL A 377 14.88 4.74 -7.03
CA VAL A 377 15.87 4.15 -6.11
C VAL A 377 15.21 3.13 -5.20
N SER A 378 15.84 1.96 -5.03
CA SER A 378 15.56 1.04 -3.92
C SER A 378 16.74 1.05 -2.95
N ARG A 379 16.49 1.40 -1.68
CA ARG A 379 17.53 1.40 -0.65
C ARG A 379 17.91 -0.01 -0.18
N VAL A 380 17.06 -0.99 -0.42
CA VAL A 380 17.35 -2.42 -0.15
C VAL A 380 18.20 -3.00 -1.28
N GLY A 381 17.86 -2.66 -2.52
CA GLY A 381 18.65 -3.00 -3.71
C GLY A 381 18.82 -4.52 -3.88
N GLY A 382 20.03 -4.95 -4.25
CA GLY A 382 20.32 -6.34 -4.59
C GLY A 382 20.12 -7.37 -3.47
N ALA A 383 19.87 -6.97 -2.23
CA ALA A 383 19.47 -7.89 -1.16
C ALA A 383 18.03 -8.41 -1.36
N ALA A 384 17.20 -7.63 -2.06
CA ALA A 384 15.82 -7.98 -2.44
C ALA A 384 15.72 -8.64 -3.83
N GLN A 385 16.80 -9.15 -4.38
CA GLN A 385 16.81 -9.87 -5.65
C GLN A 385 17.16 -11.34 -5.45
N THR A 386 16.57 -12.20 -6.28
CA THR A 386 17.04 -13.57 -6.42
C THR A 386 18.46 -13.58 -7.00
N LYS A 387 19.25 -14.63 -6.76
CA LYS A 387 20.61 -14.74 -7.29
C LYS A 387 20.62 -14.64 -8.83
N LEU A 388 19.64 -15.25 -9.46
CA LEU A 388 19.46 -15.23 -10.92
C LEU A 388 19.28 -13.81 -11.45
N ILE A 389 18.31 -13.08 -10.94
CA ILE A 389 18.01 -11.69 -11.38
C ILE A 389 19.17 -10.75 -11.02
N LYS A 390 19.73 -10.87 -9.81
CA LYS A 390 20.87 -10.04 -9.37
C LYS A 390 22.06 -10.14 -10.31
N LYS A 391 22.36 -11.35 -10.81
CA LYS A 391 23.48 -11.59 -11.74
C LYS A 391 23.26 -10.90 -13.08
N LEU A 392 22.01 -10.87 -13.57
CA LEU A 392 21.65 -10.40 -14.91
C LEU A 392 21.28 -8.91 -14.96
N SER A 393 21.01 -8.28 -13.82
CA SER A 393 20.52 -6.89 -13.78
C SER A 393 21.60 -5.84 -13.99
N GLY A 394 22.86 -6.13 -13.65
CA GLY A 394 23.93 -5.14 -13.62
C GLY A 394 24.23 -4.51 -14.99
N GLY A 395 24.33 -5.32 -16.01
CA GLY A 395 24.61 -4.86 -17.39
C GLY A 395 23.47 -4.04 -18.00
N VAL A 396 22.22 -4.42 -17.71
CA VAL A 396 21.04 -3.70 -18.18
C VAL A 396 20.93 -2.32 -17.54
N LYS A 397 21.12 -2.23 -16.22
CA LYS A 397 21.10 -0.95 -15.50
C LYS A 397 22.18 0.01 -16.02
N LEU A 398 23.39 -0.50 -16.26
CA LEU A 398 24.50 0.28 -16.80
C LEU A 398 24.19 0.78 -18.21
N ALA A 399 23.68 -0.08 -19.11
CA ALA A 399 23.34 0.28 -20.48
C ALA A 399 22.28 1.40 -20.53
N LEU A 400 21.25 1.32 -19.67
CA LEU A 400 20.22 2.36 -19.57
C LEU A 400 20.75 3.68 -19.00
N ALA A 401 21.65 3.63 -18.01
CA ALA A 401 22.28 4.82 -17.46
C ALA A 401 23.14 5.53 -18.51
N GLN A 402 24.00 4.79 -19.22
CA GLN A 402 24.84 5.32 -20.32
C GLN A 402 23.97 5.89 -21.45
N TYR A 403 22.92 5.18 -21.85
CA TYR A 403 21.99 5.66 -22.86
C TYR A 403 21.40 7.03 -22.51
N ARG A 404 21.00 7.23 -21.25
CA ARG A 404 20.42 8.50 -20.81
C ARG A 404 21.39 9.66 -20.86
N GLU A 405 22.65 9.42 -20.46
CA GLU A 405 23.70 10.44 -20.55
C GLU A 405 23.98 10.82 -22.00
N LEU A 406 24.00 9.83 -22.87
CA LEU A 406 24.30 10.02 -24.29
C LEU A 406 23.11 10.49 -25.12
N ALA A 407 21.88 10.21 -24.72
CA ALA A 407 20.66 10.56 -25.45
C ALA A 407 20.51 12.08 -25.68
N ALA A 408 20.98 12.91 -24.74
CA ALA A 408 21.01 14.36 -24.90
C ALA A 408 21.91 14.80 -26.06
N PHE A 409 22.94 14.04 -26.39
CA PHE A 409 23.87 14.30 -27.48
C PHE A 409 23.45 13.63 -28.80
N SER A 410 22.43 12.77 -28.79
CA SER A 410 21.96 12.04 -29.98
C SER A 410 21.44 12.94 -31.09
N GLN A 411 21.06 14.18 -30.78
CA GLN A 411 20.66 15.20 -31.73
C GLN A 411 21.84 15.62 -32.64
N PHE A 412 23.08 15.37 -32.21
CA PHE A 412 24.33 15.65 -32.96
C PHE A 412 24.96 14.36 -33.50
N ALA A 413 24.13 13.37 -33.87
CA ALA A 413 24.55 12.00 -34.20
C ALA A 413 25.54 11.90 -35.37
N SER A 414 25.70 12.94 -36.22
CA SER A 414 26.65 12.97 -37.30
C SER A 414 28.12 12.94 -36.86
N ASP A 415 28.43 13.41 -35.66
CA ASP A 415 29.78 13.62 -35.15
C ASP A 415 30.20 12.61 -34.05
N LEU A 416 29.36 11.58 -33.79
CA LEU A 416 29.64 10.57 -32.78
C LEU A 416 30.61 9.50 -33.31
N ASP A 417 31.57 9.10 -32.49
CA ASP A 417 32.43 7.95 -32.77
C ASP A 417 31.65 6.62 -32.81
N ALA A 418 32.23 5.59 -33.39
CA ALA A 418 31.60 4.30 -33.60
C ALA A 418 31.22 3.61 -32.27
N ALA A 419 32.01 3.79 -31.21
CA ALA A 419 31.76 3.17 -29.88
C ALA A 419 30.57 3.84 -29.20
N THR A 420 30.50 5.17 -29.19
CA THR A 420 29.39 5.94 -28.64
C THR A 420 28.08 5.65 -29.38
N ARG A 421 28.15 5.52 -30.73
CA ARG A 421 26.98 5.13 -31.51
C ARG A 421 26.47 3.75 -31.15
N ALA A 422 27.37 2.76 -31.01
CA ALA A 422 26.99 1.40 -30.59
C ALA A 422 26.33 1.37 -29.19
N GLN A 423 26.84 2.19 -28.27
CA GLN A 423 26.24 2.32 -26.94
C GLN A 423 24.83 2.93 -26.99
N LEU A 424 24.60 3.96 -27.79
CA LEU A 424 23.29 4.55 -28.03
C LEU A 424 22.31 3.55 -28.62
N GLU A 425 22.71 2.83 -29.67
CA GLU A 425 21.88 1.82 -30.31
C GLU A 425 21.52 0.68 -29.37
N ARG A 426 22.49 0.20 -28.60
CA ARG A 426 22.23 -0.82 -27.55
C ARG A 426 21.26 -0.29 -26.51
N GLY A 427 21.44 0.93 -26.01
CA GLY A 427 20.56 1.57 -25.04
C GLY A 427 19.12 1.73 -25.55
N GLN A 428 18.95 2.06 -26.85
CA GLN A 428 17.62 2.11 -27.47
C GLN A 428 16.94 0.75 -27.50
N ARG A 429 17.66 -0.32 -27.84
CA ARG A 429 17.13 -1.70 -27.85
C ARG A 429 16.77 -2.18 -26.46
N VAL A 430 17.61 -1.89 -25.47
CA VAL A 430 17.29 -2.21 -24.05
C VAL A 430 16.09 -1.41 -23.57
N THR A 431 15.96 -0.14 -23.95
CA THR A 431 14.77 0.68 -23.60
C THR A 431 13.49 0.09 -24.23
N GLU A 432 13.56 -0.37 -25.49
CA GLU A 432 12.44 -1.03 -26.14
C GLU A 432 12.09 -2.35 -25.43
N LEU A 433 13.10 -3.15 -25.06
CA LEU A 433 12.89 -4.38 -24.30
C LEU A 433 12.20 -4.13 -22.95
N MET A 434 12.47 -2.99 -22.28
CA MET A 434 11.83 -2.69 -20.98
C MET A 434 10.34 -2.40 -21.09
N LYS A 435 9.82 -2.14 -22.29
CA LYS A 435 8.37 -2.00 -22.48
C LYS A 435 7.65 -3.29 -22.16
N GLN A 436 6.50 -3.17 -21.51
CA GLN A 436 5.68 -4.29 -21.08
C GLN A 436 4.21 -3.90 -21.09
N LYS A 437 3.34 -4.81 -21.50
CA LYS A 437 1.89 -4.60 -21.51
C LYS A 437 1.33 -4.68 -20.09
N GLN A 438 0.26 -3.95 -19.86
CA GLN A 438 -0.54 -4.03 -18.65
C GLN A 438 -1.16 -5.42 -18.47
N TYR A 439 -1.27 -5.88 -17.23
CA TYR A 439 -1.90 -7.16 -16.84
C TYR A 439 -1.20 -8.41 -17.40
N VAL A 440 0.08 -8.28 -17.72
CA VAL A 440 0.92 -9.38 -18.18
C VAL A 440 2.25 -9.34 -17.40
N PRO A 441 2.22 -9.58 -16.09
CA PRO A 441 3.45 -9.70 -15.32
C PRO A 441 4.25 -10.93 -15.78
N LEU A 442 5.58 -10.80 -15.82
CA LEU A 442 6.47 -11.87 -16.25
C LEU A 442 6.92 -12.73 -15.06
N SER A 443 7.09 -14.02 -15.30
CA SER A 443 7.71 -14.93 -14.34
C SER A 443 9.21 -14.67 -14.21
N ILE A 444 9.84 -15.16 -13.14
CA ILE A 444 11.28 -15.03 -12.91
C ILE A 444 12.08 -15.63 -14.08
N ALA A 445 11.66 -16.76 -14.62
CA ALA A 445 12.31 -17.38 -15.78
C ALA A 445 12.24 -16.48 -17.01
N GLN A 446 11.08 -15.90 -17.32
CA GLN A 446 10.90 -14.99 -18.44
C GLN A 446 11.75 -13.72 -18.27
N LEU A 447 11.77 -13.15 -17.06
CA LEU A 447 12.65 -12.02 -16.73
C LEU A 447 14.12 -12.34 -16.98
N ALA A 448 14.57 -13.50 -16.51
CA ALA A 448 15.95 -13.95 -16.68
C ALA A 448 16.33 -14.14 -18.13
N ILE A 449 15.46 -14.72 -18.95
CA ILE A 449 15.67 -14.90 -20.41
C ILE A 449 15.84 -13.56 -21.09
N SER A 450 14.93 -12.61 -20.84
CA SER A 450 14.97 -11.26 -21.42
C SER A 450 16.22 -10.49 -21.01
N LEU A 451 16.57 -10.51 -19.72
CA LEU A 451 17.74 -9.81 -19.19
C LEU A 451 19.05 -10.42 -19.70
N TYR A 452 19.14 -11.76 -19.82
CA TYR A 452 20.31 -12.42 -20.36
C TYR A 452 20.50 -12.09 -21.85
N ALA A 453 19.43 -12.06 -22.64
CA ALA A 453 19.48 -11.68 -24.05
C ALA A 453 20.00 -10.25 -24.23
N ALA A 454 19.57 -9.31 -23.37
CA ALA A 454 20.04 -7.93 -23.37
C ALA A 454 21.51 -7.83 -22.93
N GLU A 455 21.89 -8.50 -21.84
CA GLU A 455 23.25 -8.43 -21.28
C GLU A 455 24.31 -8.98 -22.24
N LYS A 456 24.02 -10.11 -22.88
CA LYS A 456 24.97 -10.80 -23.76
C LYS A 456 24.96 -10.31 -25.23
N GLY A 457 24.20 -9.22 -25.52
CA GLY A 457 24.20 -8.58 -26.86
C GLY A 457 23.41 -9.35 -27.92
N TYR A 458 22.55 -10.28 -27.55
CA TYR A 458 21.71 -11.00 -28.53
C TYR A 458 20.69 -10.12 -29.25
N LEU A 459 20.49 -8.89 -28.77
CA LEU A 459 19.58 -7.91 -29.35
C LEU A 459 20.29 -6.93 -30.31
N ASP A 460 21.62 -6.90 -30.32
CA ASP A 460 22.39 -5.83 -30.94
C ASP A 460 22.26 -5.81 -32.50
N ASP A 461 21.96 -6.94 -33.10
CA ASP A 461 21.74 -7.12 -34.53
C ASP A 461 20.26 -7.00 -34.96
N LEU A 462 19.34 -6.84 -34.00
CA LEU A 462 17.91 -6.78 -34.29
C LEU A 462 17.42 -5.33 -34.53
N PRO A 463 16.53 -5.11 -35.51
CA PRO A 463 15.79 -3.87 -35.63
C PRO A 463 14.93 -3.61 -34.37
N ILE A 464 14.80 -2.35 -33.96
CA ILE A 464 14.04 -1.96 -32.74
C ILE A 464 12.62 -2.53 -32.77
N ALA A 465 11.93 -2.48 -33.92
CA ALA A 465 10.57 -3.00 -34.07
C ALA A 465 10.44 -4.51 -33.87
N GLN A 466 11.52 -5.26 -33.92
CA GLN A 466 11.56 -6.72 -33.75
C GLN A 466 11.91 -7.15 -32.31
N ILE A 467 12.32 -6.24 -31.43
CA ILE A 467 12.74 -6.57 -30.06
C ILE A 467 11.62 -7.28 -29.27
N LEU A 468 10.43 -6.72 -29.23
CA LEU A 468 9.32 -7.32 -28.48
C LEU A 468 8.76 -8.58 -29.13
N PRO A 469 8.60 -8.70 -30.48
CA PRO A 469 8.30 -9.96 -31.14
C PRO A 469 9.35 -11.05 -30.85
N PHE A 470 10.65 -10.71 -30.91
CA PHE A 470 11.75 -11.62 -30.57
C PHE A 470 11.65 -12.09 -29.12
N GLU A 471 11.45 -11.18 -28.15
CA GLU A 471 11.26 -11.52 -26.75
C GLU A 471 10.12 -12.53 -26.56
N LYS A 472 8.97 -12.27 -27.17
CA LYS A 472 7.81 -13.16 -27.08
C LYS A 472 8.12 -14.53 -27.65
N GLY A 473 8.67 -14.61 -28.88
CA GLY A 473 9.05 -15.87 -29.48
C GLY A 473 10.07 -16.64 -28.66
N LEU A 474 11.02 -15.93 -28.06
CA LEU A 474 12.03 -16.51 -27.19
C LEU A 474 11.41 -17.12 -25.91
N HIS A 475 10.46 -16.42 -25.29
CA HIS A 475 9.71 -16.95 -24.13
C HIS A 475 8.92 -18.22 -24.50
N ASP A 476 8.24 -18.21 -25.65
CA ASP A 476 7.47 -19.35 -26.17
C ASP A 476 8.39 -20.54 -26.49
N TYR A 477 9.55 -20.28 -27.05
CA TYR A 477 10.57 -21.30 -27.32
C TYR A 477 11.08 -21.96 -26.05
N PHE A 478 11.43 -21.18 -25.01
CA PHE A 478 11.90 -21.72 -23.74
C PHE A 478 10.80 -22.50 -23.01
N ALA A 479 9.55 -22.03 -23.05
CA ALA A 479 8.44 -22.74 -22.48
C ALA A 479 8.24 -24.13 -23.11
N SER A 480 8.49 -24.25 -24.44
CA SER A 480 8.30 -25.50 -25.17
C SER A 480 9.51 -26.43 -25.13
N ASN A 481 10.74 -25.90 -25.23
CA ASN A 481 11.95 -26.68 -25.41
C ASN A 481 12.83 -26.80 -24.15
N CYS A 482 12.62 -25.93 -23.16
CA CYS A 482 13.39 -25.85 -21.92
C CYS A 482 12.49 -25.82 -20.68
N ALA A 483 11.35 -26.52 -20.71
CA ALA A 483 10.31 -26.47 -19.67
C ALA A 483 10.86 -26.78 -18.26
N ASP A 484 11.76 -27.77 -18.15
CA ASP A 484 12.38 -28.14 -16.87
C ASP A 484 13.23 -26.99 -16.29
N TRP A 485 13.97 -26.30 -17.15
CA TRP A 485 14.73 -25.13 -16.75
C TRP A 485 13.82 -23.98 -16.33
N VAL A 486 12.75 -23.69 -17.09
CA VAL A 486 11.75 -22.66 -16.76
C VAL A 486 11.16 -22.94 -15.37
N LYS A 487 10.78 -24.18 -15.10
CA LYS A 487 10.26 -24.58 -13.79
C LYS A 487 11.31 -24.39 -12.68
N ALA A 488 12.53 -24.87 -12.89
CA ALA A 488 13.61 -24.74 -11.91
C ALA A 488 13.97 -23.28 -11.62
N ALA A 489 13.98 -22.42 -12.64
CA ALA A 489 14.24 -20.98 -12.51
C ALA A 489 13.12 -20.26 -11.73
N ASN A 490 11.87 -20.64 -11.93
CA ASN A 490 10.75 -20.08 -11.17
C ASN A 490 10.72 -20.56 -9.71
N ASP A 491 11.09 -21.84 -9.45
CA ASP A 491 11.03 -22.42 -8.11
C ASP A 491 12.21 -22.00 -7.21
N LYS A 492 13.44 -21.98 -7.76
CA LYS A 492 14.66 -21.73 -6.97
C LYS A 492 15.39 -20.46 -7.30
N ALA A 493 15.22 -19.93 -8.52
CA ALA A 493 15.83 -18.69 -9.01
C ALA A 493 17.35 -18.56 -8.68
N ASP A 494 18.08 -19.68 -8.74
CA ASP A 494 19.51 -19.75 -8.44
C ASP A 494 20.35 -19.49 -9.69
N TRP A 495 21.66 -19.32 -9.54
CA TRP A 495 22.61 -19.11 -10.64
C TRP A 495 23.77 -20.11 -10.55
N ASN A 496 24.05 -20.81 -11.66
CA ASN A 496 25.20 -21.68 -11.82
C ASN A 496 25.56 -21.82 -13.30
N ASP A 497 26.68 -22.44 -13.60
CA ASP A 497 27.20 -22.60 -14.97
C ASP A 497 26.25 -23.40 -15.88
N GLN A 498 25.49 -24.33 -15.34
CA GLN A 498 24.51 -25.13 -16.09
C GLN A 498 23.32 -24.25 -16.51
N ILE A 499 22.85 -23.36 -15.63
CA ILE A 499 21.79 -22.41 -15.92
C ILE A 499 22.25 -21.45 -17.03
N GLU A 500 23.48 -20.93 -16.92
CA GLU A 500 24.05 -20.05 -17.96
C GLU A 500 24.21 -20.78 -19.29
N ALA A 501 24.70 -22.02 -19.30
CA ALA A 501 24.84 -22.81 -20.50
C ALA A 501 23.48 -23.07 -21.19
N THR A 502 22.42 -23.35 -20.42
CA THR A 502 21.06 -23.54 -20.97
C THR A 502 20.53 -22.27 -21.60
N LEU A 503 20.69 -21.11 -20.94
CA LEU A 503 20.30 -19.80 -21.49
C LEU A 503 21.04 -19.53 -22.81
N LYS A 504 22.37 -19.67 -22.80
CA LYS A 504 23.22 -19.45 -23.95
C LYS A 504 22.83 -20.32 -25.15
N ASN A 505 22.72 -21.62 -24.92
CA ASN A 505 22.39 -22.59 -25.97
C ASN A 505 20.96 -22.40 -26.48
N GLY A 506 19.98 -22.21 -25.58
CA GLY A 506 18.58 -22.00 -25.96
C GLY A 506 18.38 -20.76 -26.82
N ILE A 507 19.01 -19.63 -26.46
CA ILE A 507 18.92 -18.40 -27.25
C ILE A 507 19.63 -18.58 -28.60
N ALA A 508 20.80 -19.20 -28.63
CA ALA A 508 21.53 -19.45 -29.88
C ALA A 508 20.75 -20.36 -30.85
N GLU A 509 20.11 -21.40 -30.33
CA GLU A 509 19.26 -22.27 -31.15
C GLU A 509 17.99 -21.54 -31.63
N PHE A 510 17.34 -20.75 -30.78
CA PHE A 510 16.19 -19.94 -31.18
C PHE A 510 16.57 -18.97 -32.31
N LYS A 511 17.72 -18.28 -32.20
CA LYS A 511 18.17 -17.35 -33.25
C LYS A 511 18.39 -18.04 -34.61
N LYS A 512 18.76 -19.32 -34.63
CA LYS A 512 18.91 -20.09 -35.87
C LYS A 512 17.58 -20.36 -36.58
N THR A 513 16.46 -20.37 -35.83
CA THR A 513 15.15 -20.60 -36.44
C THR A 513 14.71 -19.46 -37.35
N GLY A 514 15.18 -18.22 -37.08
CA GLY A 514 14.92 -17.02 -37.90
C GLY A 514 13.44 -16.61 -37.94
N SER A 515 12.60 -17.16 -37.07
CA SER A 515 11.15 -16.92 -37.06
C SER A 515 10.71 -16.28 -35.76
N TRP A 516 10.55 -14.96 -35.73
CA TRP A 516 9.99 -14.19 -34.62
C TRP A 516 9.21 -12.97 -35.09
#